data_034a1b6893fb58f4f10ab11165bfeaf5
#
_entry.id   034a1b6893fb58f4f10ab11165bfeaf5
#
_cell.length_a   1.000
_cell.length_b   1.000
_cell.length_c   1.000
_cell.angle_alpha   90.00
_cell.angle_beta   90.00
_cell.angle_gamma   90.00
#
_symmetry.space_group_name_H-M   'P 1'
#
loop_
_entity.id
_entity.type
_entity.pdbx_description
1 polymer ?
#
loop_
_entity_poly.entity_id
_entity_poly.type
_entity_poly.pdbx_seq_one_letter_code
_entity_poly.pdbx_strand_id
1 'polypeptide(L)'
;EAIPGVNPAVTFFGGNRNQPVFSVVKHGDTVQNRAGRFGFKATGGTPMAEAMWYAAFELTKTREERKMLIVVTDGQPQSAPACRSVIDLCERSDVEVIGIGVETTAVSGLFQKNIVIDDAAALQRTLFKLMERSLTAFAA
;
A
#
# COMPACT_ATOMS: atom_id res chain seq x y z
N GLU A 1 -7.33 -5.28 12.26
CA GLU A 1 -7.49 -6.46 13.14
C GLU A 1 -8.88 -7.10 13.08
N ALA A 2 -9.83 -6.47 12.42
CA ALA A 2 -11.21 -6.97 12.38
C ALA A 2 -11.45 -8.10 11.37
N ILE A 3 -10.47 -8.47 10.53
CA ILE A 3 -10.65 -9.48 9.49
C ILE A 3 -9.75 -10.69 9.77
N PRO A 4 -10.32 -11.83 10.20
CA PRO A 4 -9.56 -13.06 10.43
C PRO A 4 -8.89 -13.56 9.15
N GLY A 5 -7.68 -14.11 9.27
CA GLY A 5 -6.94 -14.71 8.16
C GLY A 5 -6.17 -13.71 7.28
N VAL A 6 -6.13 -12.44 7.66
CA VAL A 6 -5.32 -11.41 7.00
C VAL A 6 -4.00 -11.21 7.74
N ASN A 7 -2.90 -11.20 7.00
CA ASN A 7 -1.56 -10.94 7.50
C ASN A 7 -1.07 -9.57 6.97
N PRO A 8 -1.42 -8.47 7.65
CA PRO A 8 -1.14 -7.13 7.15
C PRO A 8 0.30 -6.70 7.45
N ALA A 9 0.82 -5.81 6.60
CA ALA A 9 2.00 -5.01 6.88
C ALA A 9 1.73 -3.56 6.48
N VAL A 10 2.40 -2.62 7.11
CA VAL A 10 2.28 -1.18 6.81
C VAL A 10 3.68 -0.60 6.63
N THR A 11 3.89 0.02 5.49
CA THR A 11 5.13 0.71 5.12
C THR A 11 4.82 2.16 4.81
N PHE A 12 5.55 3.07 5.42
CA PHE A 12 5.50 4.49 5.10
C PHE A 12 6.60 4.88 4.13
N PHE A 13 6.32 5.86 3.29
CA PHE A 13 7.28 6.49 2.40
C PHE A 13 7.13 8.03 2.42
N GLY A 14 8.17 8.75 2.01
CA GLY A 14 8.19 10.21 2.05
C GLY A 14 8.96 10.78 3.23
N GLY A 15 9.99 10.15 3.67
CA GLY A 15 10.91 10.66 4.69
C GLY A 15 12.00 11.58 4.12
N ASN A 16 13.00 11.87 4.93
CA ASN A 16 14.20 12.56 4.49
C ASN A 16 15.03 11.67 3.54
N ARG A 17 16.04 12.27 2.88
CA ARG A 17 16.89 11.55 1.92
C ARG A 17 17.60 10.32 2.49
N ASN A 18 17.80 10.26 3.81
CA ASN A 18 18.51 9.17 4.47
C ASN A 18 17.63 7.97 4.79
N GLN A 19 16.31 8.17 4.88
CA GLN A 19 15.37 7.10 5.16
C GLN A 19 14.03 7.34 4.45
N PRO A 20 13.99 7.13 3.12
CA PRO A 20 12.80 7.42 2.31
C PRO A 20 11.67 6.42 2.51
N VAL A 21 11.98 5.22 2.98
CA VAL A 21 11.04 4.13 3.19
C VAL A 21 11.30 3.46 4.53
N PHE A 22 10.25 3.21 5.30
CA PHE A 22 10.40 2.47 6.56
C PHE A 22 9.14 1.67 6.91
N SER A 23 9.38 0.49 7.45
CA SER A 23 8.32 -0.42 7.89
C SER A 23 7.83 -0.06 9.29
N VAL A 24 6.53 0.09 9.44
CA VAL A 24 5.86 0.35 10.72
C VAL A 24 5.33 -0.95 11.33
N VAL A 25 4.63 -1.73 10.52
CA VAL A 25 4.11 -3.04 10.89
C VAL A 25 4.65 -4.04 9.87
N LYS A 26 5.30 -5.09 10.35
CA LYS A 26 5.75 -6.21 9.51
C LYS A 26 4.70 -7.33 9.52
N HIS A 27 4.71 -8.16 8.50
CA HIS A 27 3.91 -9.36 8.46
C HIS A 27 4.21 -10.22 9.71
N GLY A 28 3.15 -10.68 10.38
CA GLY A 28 3.24 -11.42 11.64
C GLY A 28 3.28 -10.55 12.91
N ASP A 29 3.44 -9.23 12.79
CA ASP A 29 3.32 -8.30 13.93
C ASP A 29 1.85 -8.09 14.30
N THR A 30 1.58 -7.78 15.57
CA THR A 30 0.28 -7.23 15.98
C THR A 30 0.29 -5.72 15.89
N VAL A 31 -0.74 -5.13 15.29
CA VAL A 31 -0.86 -3.67 15.10
C VAL A 31 -0.83 -2.93 16.44
N GLN A 32 -1.45 -3.49 17.48
CA GLN A 32 -1.47 -2.91 18.83
C GLN A 32 -0.06 -2.71 19.39
N ASN A 33 0.85 -3.65 19.20
CA ASN A 33 2.23 -3.56 19.68
C ASN A 33 3.08 -2.54 18.90
N ARG A 34 2.58 -2.05 17.76
CA ARG A 34 3.28 -1.11 16.88
C ARG A 34 2.61 0.26 16.79
N ALA A 35 1.54 0.50 17.53
CA ALA A 35 0.76 1.73 17.48
C ALA A 35 1.61 3.00 17.68
N GLY A 36 2.61 2.97 18.56
CA GLY A 36 3.54 4.08 18.78
C GLY A 36 4.43 4.44 17.59
N ARG A 37 4.52 3.60 16.56
CA ARG A 37 5.32 3.87 15.35
C ARG A 37 4.60 4.71 14.31
N PHE A 38 3.32 5.00 14.48
CA PHE A 38 2.51 5.79 13.54
C PHE A 38 2.65 7.32 13.70
N GLY A 39 3.45 7.80 14.65
CA GLY A 39 3.62 9.22 14.93
C GLY A 39 4.61 9.95 14.03
N PHE A 40 4.57 9.73 12.71
CA PHE A 40 5.50 10.38 11.77
C PHE A 40 4.96 11.67 11.22
N LYS A 41 5.86 12.64 11.01
CA LYS A 41 5.59 13.83 10.20
C LYS A 41 5.96 13.55 8.75
N ALA A 42 5.05 13.86 7.84
CA ALA A 42 5.34 13.83 6.41
C ALA A 42 6.40 14.88 6.09
N THR A 43 7.55 14.44 5.60
CA THR A 43 8.66 15.31 5.18
C THR A 43 9.32 14.75 3.93
N GLY A 44 9.60 15.58 2.95
CA GLY A 44 10.37 15.19 1.77
C GLY A 44 9.55 14.79 0.54
N GLY A 45 10.16 14.11 -0.38
CA GLY A 45 9.57 13.69 -1.65
C GLY A 45 8.69 12.45 -1.54
N THR A 46 8.23 11.97 -2.69
CA THR A 46 7.32 10.81 -2.79
C THR A 46 8.03 9.60 -3.43
N PRO A 47 8.90 8.87 -2.71
CA PRO A 47 9.65 7.72 -3.22
C PRO A 47 8.75 6.48 -3.31
N MET A 48 7.70 6.59 -4.11
CA MET A 48 6.64 5.58 -4.21
C MET A 48 7.16 4.26 -4.80
N ALA A 49 8.02 4.33 -5.83
CA ALA A 49 8.55 3.13 -6.48
C ALA A 49 9.38 2.28 -5.52
N GLU A 50 10.23 2.92 -4.72
CA GLU A 50 11.07 2.26 -3.72
C GLU A 50 10.23 1.60 -2.62
N ALA A 51 9.20 2.32 -2.16
CA ALA A 51 8.28 1.81 -1.16
C ALA A 51 7.46 0.61 -1.66
N MET A 52 6.95 0.70 -2.87
CA MET A 52 6.22 -0.39 -3.52
C MET A 52 7.11 -1.61 -3.71
N TRP A 53 8.36 -1.41 -4.17
CA TRP A 53 9.31 -2.48 -4.35
C TRP A 53 9.61 -3.21 -3.04
N TYR A 54 9.87 -2.45 -1.98
CA TYR A 54 10.11 -2.99 -0.65
C TYR A 54 8.91 -3.79 -0.15
N ALA A 55 7.70 -3.22 -0.22
CA ALA A 55 6.48 -3.86 0.24
C ALA A 55 6.16 -5.12 -0.57
N ALA A 56 6.33 -5.09 -1.88
CA ALA A 56 6.14 -6.26 -2.75
C ALA A 56 7.15 -7.36 -2.42
N PHE A 57 8.40 -7.02 -2.19
CA PHE A 57 9.43 -7.97 -1.79
C PHE A 57 9.08 -8.65 -0.46
N GLU A 58 8.62 -7.90 0.54
CA GLU A 58 8.18 -8.48 1.81
C GLU A 58 6.96 -9.40 1.64
N LEU A 59 6.02 -9.05 0.74
CA LEU A 59 4.88 -9.91 0.41
C LEU A 59 5.31 -11.26 -0.18
N THR A 60 6.36 -11.30 -0.99
CA THR A 60 6.83 -12.56 -1.59
C THR A 60 7.32 -13.57 -0.56
N LYS A 61 7.73 -13.10 0.61
CA LYS A 61 8.20 -13.97 1.72
C LYS A 61 7.05 -14.57 2.53
N THR A 62 5.83 -14.10 2.36
CA THR A 62 4.66 -14.58 3.11
C THR A 62 4.11 -15.86 2.51
N ARG A 63 3.42 -16.66 3.33
CA ARG A 63 2.86 -17.96 2.92
C ARG A 63 1.48 -17.86 2.30
N GLU A 64 0.80 -16.75 2.51
CA GLU A 64 -0.54 -16.51 2.01
C GLU A 64 -0.52 -16.54 0.47
N GLU A 65 -1.45 -17.28 -0.13
CA GLU A 65 -1.55 -17.44 -1.58
C GLU A 65 -1.97 -16.13 -2.25
N ARG A 66 -2.93 -15.45 -1.64
CA ARG A 66 -3.42 -14.17 -2.15
C ARG A 66 -2.62 -13.01 -1.57
N LYS A 67 -2.05 -12.22 -2.45
CA LYS A 67 -1.21 -11.07 -2.10
C LYS A 67 -1.77 -9.80 -2.72
N MET A 68 -1.87 -8.76 -1.90
CA MET A 68 -2.40 -7.47 -2.32
C MET A 68 -1.50 -6.34 -1.81
N LEU A 69 -1.14 -5.43 -2.69
CA LEU A 69 -0.44 -4.20 -2.38
C LEU A 69 -1.38 -3.01 -2.57
N ILE A 70 -1.69 -2.31 -1.51
CA ILE A 70 -2.49 -1.09 -1.56
C ILE A 70 -1.57 0.10 -1.34
N VAL A 71 -1.54 1.00 -2.31
CA VAL A 71 -0.73 2.23 -2.27
C VAL A 71 -1.65 3.41 -2.03
N VAL A 72 -1.43 4.13 -0.93
CA VAL A 72 -2.19 5.33 -0.58
C VAL A 72 -1.27 6.55 -0.73
N THR A 73 -1.68 7.52 -1.52
CA THR A 73 -0.89 8.73 -1.78
C THR A 73 -1.79 9.96 -1.93
N ASP A 74 -1.27 11.10 -1.55
CA ASP A 74 -1.87 12.42 -1.77
C ASP A 74 -1.14 13.23 -2.85
N GLY A 75 -0.18 12.62 -3.57
CA GLY A 75 0.64 13.33 -4.55
C GLY A 75 1.21 12.47 -5.67
N GLN A 76 2.00 13.12 -6.50
CA GLN A 76 2.69 12.50 -7.62
C GLN A 76 3.93 11.73 -7.15
N PRO A 77 4.24 10.56 -7.77
CA PRO A 77 5.49 9.88 -7.50
C PRO A 77 6.70 10.66 -8.05
N GLN A 78 7.86 10.47 -7.46
CA GLN A 78 9.11 11.03 -7.98
C GLN A 78 9.44 10.51 -9.38
N SER A 79 9.09 9.26 -9.68
CA SER A 79 9.30 8.62 -10.98
C SER A 79 8.13 7.73 -11.35
N ALA A 80 7.26 8.21 -12.22
CA ALA A 80 6.16 7.40 -12.75
C ALA A 80 6.64 6.18 -13.57
N PRO A 81 7.69 6.27 -14.41
CA PRO A 81 8.22 5.08 -15.09
C PRO A 81 8.72 4.01 -14.14
N ALA A 82 9.41 4.39 -13.06
CA ALA A 82 9.87 3.44 -12.04
C ALA A 82 8.69 2.76 -11.33
N CYS A 83 7.62 3.50 -11.00
CA CYS A 83 6.41 2.93 -10.43
C CYS A 83 5.74 1.92 -11.37
N ARG A 84 5.63 2.25 -12.67
CA ARG A 84 5.06 1.31 -13.66
C ARG A 84 5.85 0.01 -13.73
N SER A 85 7.18 0.09 -13.70
CA SER A 85 8.03 -1.11 -13.70
C SER A 85 7.79 -1.99 -12.47
N VAL A 86 7.59 -1.40 -11.31
CA VAL A 86 7.27 -2.15 -10.09
C VAL A 86 5.86 -2.75 -10.14
N ILE A 87 4.88 -2.01 -10.67
CA ILE A 87 3.51 -2.51 -10.86
C ILE A 87 3.50 -3.72 -11.78
N ASP A 88 4.18 -3.63 -12.93
CA ASP A 88 4.30 -4.74 -13.89
C ASP A 88 4.95 -5.97 -13.25
N LEU A 89 5.97 -5.77 -12.43
CA LEU A 89 6.62 -6.86 -11.70
C LEU A 89 5.67 -7.51 -10.69
N CYS A 90 4.91 -6.72 -9.95
CA CYS A 90 3.90 -7.22 -9.02
C CYS A 90 2.84 -8.07 -9.72
N GLU A 91 2.30 -7.57 -10.83
CA GLU A 91 1.26 -8.26 -11.59
C GLU A 91 1.76 -9.59 -12.17
N ARG A 92 2.99 -9.64 -12.65
CA ARG A 92 3.64 -10.90 -13.11
C ARG A 92 3.90 -11.87 -11.97
N SER A 93 3.94 -11.41 -10.74
CA SER A 93 4.18 -12.21 -9.54
C SER A 93 2.89 -12.52 -8.78
N ASP A 94 1.74 -12.37 -9.41
CA ASP A 94 0.41 -12.58 -8.83
C ASP A 94 0.14 -11.73 -7.58
N VAL A 95 0.72 -10.54 -7.53
CA VAL A 95 0.43 -9.52 -6.51
C VAL A 95 -0.54 -8.50 -7.10
N GLU A 96 -1.75 -8.44 -6.57
CA GLU A 96 -2.73 -7.44 -6.95
C GLU A 96 -2.30 -6.05 -6.44
N VAL A 97 -2.29 -5.04 -7.32
CA VAL A 97 -1.90 -3.68 -6.95
C VAL A 97 -3.07 -2.73 -7.11
N ILE A 98 -3.36 -1.96 -6.07
CA ILE A 98 -4.45 -0.98 -6.04
C ILE A 98 -3.89 0.37 -5.58
N GLY A 99 -4.17 1.43 -6.34
CA GLY A 99 -3.84 2.80 -5.96
C GLY A 99 -5.04 3.54 -5.36
N ILE A 100 -4.84 4.20 -4.22
CA ILE A 100 -5.84 5.10 -3.61
C ILE A 100 -5.24 6.50 -3.58
N GLY A 101 -5.86 7.42 -4.31
CA GLY A 101 -5.52 8.85 -4.28
C GLY A 101 -6.38 9.59 -3.28
N VAL A 102 -5.76 10.25 -2.31
CA VAL A 102 -6.45 11.15 -1.38
C VAL A 102 -6.32 12.57 -1.93
N GLU A 103 -7.44 13.14 -2.34
CA GLU A 103 -7.50 14.49 -2.96
C GLU A 103 -6.60 14.62 -4.21
N THR A 104 -6.25 13.51 -4.86
CA THR A 104 -5.40 13.51 -6.04
C THR A 104 -5.84 12.47 -7.07
N THR A 105 -5.74 12.82 -8.35
CA THR A 105 -5.96 11.92 -9.49
C THR A 105 -4.69 11.27 -10.00
N ALA A 106 -3.55 11.47 -9.34
CA ALA A 106 -2.26 10.91 -9.73
C ALA A 106 -2.30 9.39 -9.93
N VAL A 107 -3.11 8.70 -9.15
CA VAL A 107 -3.27 7.25 -9.21
C VAL A 107 -3.97 6.76 -10.48
N SER A 108 -4.82 7.58 -11.09
CA SER A 108 -5.64 7.19 -12.27
C SER A 108 -4.80 6.92 -13.52
N GLY A 109 -3.68 7.60 -13.68
CA GLY A 109 -2.75 7.39 -14.79
C GLY A 109 -1.66 6.37 -14.52
N LEU A 110 -1.57 5.86 -13.29
CA LEU A 110 -0.49 4.99 -12.86
C LEU A 110 -0.95 3.56 -12.55
N PHE A 111 -2.08 3.43 -11.85
CA PHE A 111 -2.62 2.13 -11.43
C PHE A 111 -3.84 1.75 -12.27
N GLN A 112 -3.86 0.54 -12.77
CA GLN A 112 -5.02 0.01 -13.49
C GLN A 112 -6.25 -0.08 -12.59
N LYS A 113 -6.06 -0.54 -11.35
CA LYS A 113 -7.07 -0.51 -10.30
C LYS A 113 -6.79 0.69 -9.39
N ASN A 114 -7.64 1.68 -9.44
CA ASN A 114 -7.47 2.90 -8.65
C ASN A 114 -8.79 3.44 -8.12
N ILE A 115 -8.70 4.16 -7.02
CA ILE A 115 -9.82 4.85 -6.38
C ILE A 115 -9.33 6.23 -5.96
N VAL A 116 -10.12 7.25 -6.23
CA VAL A 116 -9.88 8.61 -5.73
C VAL A 116 -10.90 8.91 -4.65
N ILE A 117 -10.42 9.38 -3.50
CA ILE A 117 -11.26 9.79 -2.37
C ILE A 117 -11.05 11.27 -2.06
N ASP A 118 -12.11 11.94 -1.60
CA ASP A 118 -12.11 13.39 -1.42
C ASP A 118 -11.45 13.84 -0.12
N ASP A 119 -11.31 12.93 0.85
CA ASP A 119 -10.66 13.21 2.13
C ASP A 119 -10.09 11.94 2.79
N ALA A 120 -9.20 12.15 3.75
CA ALA A 120 -8.59 11.04 4.50
C ALA A 120 -9.61 10.28 5.38
N ALA A 121 -10.74 10.90 5.76
CA ALA A 121 -11.77 10.24 6.57
C ALA A 121 -12.47 9.11 5.79
N ALA A 122 -12.53 9.20 4.45
CA ALA A 122 -13.07 8.15 3.60
C ALA A 122 -12.15 6.92 3.47
N LEU A 123 -10.87 7.03 3.85
CA LEU A 123 -9.86 6.00 3.64
C LEU A 123 -10.21 4.69 4.35
N GLN A 124 -10.57 4.76 5.62
CA GLN A 124 -10.92 3.57 6.41
C GLN A 124 -12.06 2.78 5.78
N ARG A 125 -13.12 3.48 5.35
CA ARG A 125 -14.28 2.86 4.71
C ARG A 125 -13.93 2.25 3.36
N THR A 126 -13.10 2.95 2.58
CA THR A 126 -12.63 2.47 1.28
C THR A 126 -11.77 1.21 1.42
N LEU A 127 -10.82 1.21 2.35
CA LEU A 127 -10.00 0.04 2.65
C LEU A 127 -10.84 -1.15 3.10
N PHE A 128 -11.82 -0.93 3.98
CA PHE A 128 -12.71 -1.98 4.44
C PHE A 128 -13.51 -2.62 3.29
N LYS A 129 -14.07 -1.80 2.41
CA LYS A 129 -14.80 -2.30 1.22
C LYS A 129 -13.91 -3.08 0.25
N LEU A 130 -12.67 -2.63 0.04
CA LEU A 130 -11.71 -3.36 -0.79
C LEU A 130 -11.39 -4.73 -0.20
N MET A 131 -11.18 -4.80 1.11
CA MET A 131 -10.91 -6.04 1.81
C MET A 131 -12.11 -7.00 1.77
N GLU A 132 -13.33 -6.51 1.97
CA GLU A 132 -14.54 -7.32 1.85
C GLU A 132 -14.69 -7.94 0.45
N ARG A 133 -14.53 -7.12 -0.60
CA ARG A 133 -14.61 -7.62 -1.99
C ARG A 133 -13.55 -8.66 -2.28
N SER A 134 -12.37 -8.44 -1.75
CA SER A 134 -11.25 -9.36 -1.89
C SER A 134 -11.55 -10.73 -1.27
N LEU A 135 -12.13 -10.75 -0.08
CA LEU A 135 -12.48 -11.99 0.63
C LEU A 135 -13.67 -12.70 0.01
N THR A 136 -14.71 -11.97 -0.40
CA THR A 136 -15.91 -12.57 -1.01
C THR A 136 -15.64 -13.13 -2.40
N ALA A 137 -14.76 -12.52 -3.19
CA ALA A 137 -14.35 -13.06 -4.48
C ALA A 137 -13.59 -14.39 -4.35
N PHE A 138 -12.99 -14.66 -3.21
CA PHE A 138 -12.28 -15.92 -2.92
C PHE A 138 -13.20 -17.02 -2.39
N ALA A 139 -14.30 -16.64 -1.76
CA ALA A 139 -15.30 -17.58 -1.22
C ALA A 139 -16.31 -18.08 -2.28
N ALA A 140 -16.32 -17.46 -3.43
CA ALA A 140 -17.12 -17.87 -4.58
C ALA A 140 -16.30 -18.74 -5.52
#